data_a1b1b501632e90b274be312845d729b6
#
_entry.id   a1b1b501632e90b274be312845d729b6
#
_cell.length_a   1.000
_cell.length_b   1.000
_cell.length_c   1.000
_cell.angle_alpha   90.00
_cell.angle_beta   90.00
_cell.angle_gamma   90.00
#
_symmetry.space_group_name_H-M   'P 1'
#
loop_
_entity.id
_entity.type
_entity.pdbx_description
1 polymer ?
#
loop_
_entity_poly.entity_id
_entity_poly.type
_entity_poly.pdbx_seq_one_letter_code
_entity_poly.pdbx_strand_id
1 'polypeptide(L)'
;MKEALDRSESFPFDIRGQIIYYMGPSPAREGHPIGSAGPTTASRMDRYTPELLDLGLGAMIGKGKRTKEVQDAVVRNQSVYFAAVGGAGALLSKCIRSSEVIAYEDLGTEAIRKLYVEDFPVIVVADCKGNNLYETAIEKYRNA
;
A
#
# COMPACT_ATOMS: atom_id res chain seq x y z
N MET A 1 14.28 0.14 4.55
CA MET A 1 13.38 0.43 5.71
C MET A 1 13.62 -0.55 6.88
N LYS A 2 13.48 -1.87 6.70
CA LYS A 2 13.71 -2.80 7.84
C LYS A 2 15.13 -2.72 8.40
N GLU A 3 16.14 -2.69 7.56
CA GLU A 3 17.53 -2.53 8.02
C GLU A 3 17.76 -1.23 8.80
N ALA A 4 17.05 -0.16 8.44
CA ALA A 4 17.09 1.09 9.19
C ALA A 4 16.43 0.94 10.57
N LEU A 5 15.30 0.20 10.65
CA LEU A 5 14.68 -0.13 11.94
C LEU A 5 15.60 -0.98 12.81
N ASP A 6 16.18 -2.04 12.24
CA ASP A 6 17.06 -2.96 12.96
C ASP A 6 18.33 -2.25 13.49
N ARG A 7 18.76 -1.16 12.84
CA ARG A 7 19.90 -0.31 13.24
C ARG A 7 19.51 0.87 14.12
N SER A 8 18.22 1.01 14.51
CA SER A 8 17.70 2.18 15.22
C SER A 8 17.94 3.51 14.49
N GLU A 9 18.03 3.44 13.17
CA GLU A 9 18.11 4.61 12.29
C GLU A 9 16.72 5.22 12.09
N SER A 10 16.65 6.54 11.92
CA SER A 10 15.38 7.20 11.63
C SER A 10 14.86 6.82 10.26
N PHE A 11 13.55 6.68 10.13
CA PHE A 11 12.92 6.56 8.80
C PHE A 11 13.22 7.78 7.94
N PRO A 12 13.30 7.62 6.61
CA PRO A 12 13.51 8.72 5.68
C PRO A 12 12.34 9.73 5.66
N PHE A 13 11.22 9.39 6.28
CA PHE A 13 10.03 10.24 6.44
C PHE A 13 9.24 9.82 7.70
N ASP A 14 8.38 10.71 8.21
CA ASP A 14 7.45 10.37 9.29
C ASP A 14 6.34 9.46 8.75
N ILE A 15 6.28 8.21 9.22
CA ILE A 15 5.30 7.20 8.79
C ILE A 15 3.92 7.37 9.43
N ARG A 16 3.83 8.13 10.53
CA ARG A 16 2.58 8.25 11.31
C ARG A 16 1.48 8.89 10.48
N GLY A 17 0.34 8.22 10.43
CA GLY A 17 -0.83 8.65 9.67
C GLY A 17 -0.67 8.58 8.15
N GLN A 18 0.47 8.10 7.63
CA GLN A 18 0.68 7.96 6.19
C GLN A 18 -0.06 6.75 5.63
N ILE A 19 -0.27 6.78 4.31
CA ILE A 19 -0.84 5.68 3.53
C ILE A 19 0.26 5.16 2.61
N ILE A 20 0.56 3.87 2.67
CA ILE A 20 1.51 3.23 1.74
C ILE A 20 0.74 2.57 0.61
N TYR A 21 1.05 2.95 -0.62
CA TYR A 21 0.61 2.26 -1.83
C TYR A 21 1.70 1.33 -2.34
N TYR A 22 1.44 0.03 -2.28
CA TYR A 22 2.35 -0.99 -2.81
C TYR A 22 2.26 -1.05 -4.32
N MET A 23 3.20 -0.43 -5.00
CA MET A 23 3.31 -0.38 -6.45
C MET A 23 4.76 -0.41 -6.90
N GLY A 24 4.98 -0.77 -8.16
CA GLY A 24 6.25 -0.58 -8.87
C GLY A 24 5.91 0.12 -10.18
N PRO A 25 6.01 1.44 -10.27
CA PRO A 25 5.58 2.16 -11.46
C PRO A 25 6.53 1.95 -12.62
N SER A 26 6.00 1.95 -13.84
CA SER A 26 6.84 2.09 -15.03
C SER A 26 7.39 3.51 -15.13
N PRO A 27 8.50 3.72 -15.88
CA PRO A 27 9.04 5.06 -16.10
C PRO A 27 7.97 6.03 -16.61
N ALA A 28 8.04 7.26 -16.13
CA ALA A 28 7.15 8.34 -16.59
C ALA A 28 7.39 8.63 -18.09
N ARG A 29 6.31 8.93 -18.81
CA ARG A 29 6.41 9.51 -20.15
C ARG A 29 6.56 11.02 -20.02
N GLU A 30 7.06 11.66 -21.06
CA GLU A 30 7.14 13.12 -21.13
C GLU A 30 5.78 13.77 -20.80
N GLY A 31 5.79 14.79 -19.94
CA GLY A 31 4.59 15.48 -19.48
C GLY A 31 3.72 14.74 -18.47
N HIS A 32 4.13 13.55 -18.00
CA HIS A 32 3.39 12.78 -16.99
C HIS A 32 4.19 12.64 -15.68
N PRO A 33 3.54 12.74 -14.51
CA PRO A 33 4.23 12.64 -13.23
C PRO A 33 4.75 11.22 -12.93
N ILE A 34 4.14 10.18 -13.56
CA ILE A 34 4.43 8.77 -13.32
C ILE A 34 3.97 7.94 -14.53
N GLY A 35 4.56 6.76 -14.71
CA GLY A 35 4.07 5.79 -15.68
C GLY A 35 2.90 4.96 -15.12
N SER A 36 2.66 3.79 -15.70
CA SER A 36 1.64 2.86 -15.19
C SER A 36 1.90 2.53 -13.71
N ALA A 37 0.90 2.73 -12.86
CA ALA A 37 1.00 2.64 -11.40
C ALA A 37 -0.05 1.69 -10.82
N GLY A 38 -0.03 0.44 -11.26
CA GLY A 38 -0.92 -0.60 -10.75
C GLY A 38 -0.46 -1.20 -9.42
N PRO A 39 -1.39 -1.75 -8.60
CA PRO A 39 -1.05 -2.37 -7.34
C PRO A 39 -0.22 -3.63 -7.52
N THR A 40 0.82 -3.80 -6.70
CA THR A 40 1.53 -5.06 -6.55
C THR A 40 0.88 -5.94 -5.47
N THR A 41 1.29 -7.21 -5.43
CA THR A 41 0.84 -8.16 -4.40
C THR A 41 1.38 -7.74 -3.05
N ALA A 42 0.48 -7.34 -2.14
CA ALA A 42 0.83 -6.77 -0.85
C ALA A 42 1.43 -7.79 0.14
N SER A 43 1.11 -9.09 0.00
CA SER A 43 1.60 -10.15 0.90
C SER A 43 3.12 -10.30 0.93
N ARG A 44 3.84 -9.81 -0.07
CA ARG A 44 5.32 -9.74 -0.05
C ARG A 44 5.86 -8.90 1.11
N MET A 45 5.05 -7.96 1.59
CA MET A 45 5.41 -7.03 2.66
C MET A 45 4.90 -7.47 4.03
N ASP A 46 4.17 -8.61 4.13
CA ASP A 46 3.47 -9.02 5.35
C ASP A 46 4.41 -9.21 6.54
N ARG A 47 5.63 -9.72 6.30
CA ARG A 47 6.63 -9.87 7.37
C ARG A 47 7.09 -8.55 8.02
N TYR A 48 6.89 -7.42 7.35
CA TYR A 48 7.31 -6.09 7.82
C TYR A 48 6.13 -5.22 8.26
N THR A 49 4.96 -5.51 7.72
CA THR A 49 3.77 -4.65 7.85
C THR A 49 3.29 -4.48 9.30
N PRO A 50 3.25 -5.52 10.17
CA PRO A 50 2.83 -5.33 11.55
C PRO A 50 3.67 -4.28 12.29
N GLU A 51 4.99 -4.32 12.13
CA GLU A 51 5.90 -3.36 12.74
C GLU A 51 5.66 -1.92 12.22
N LEU A 52 5.41 -1.74 10.92
CA LEU A 52 5.09 -0.42 10.35
C LEU A 52 3.76 0.13 10.90
N LEU A 53 2.77 -0.74 11.09
CA LEU A 53 1.49 -0.37 11.71
C LEU A 53 1.68 0.02 13.18
N ASP A 54 2.50 -0.72 13.92
CA ASP A 54 2.83 -0.42 15.33
C ASP A 54 3.58 0.92 15.47
N LEU A 55 4.28 1.36 14.43
CA LEU A 55 4.92 2.67 14.34
C LEU A 55 3.97 3.80 13.89
N GLY A 56 2.70 3.49 13.65
CA GLY A 56 1.67 4.47 13.36
C GLY A 56 1.29 4.63 11.89
N LEU A 57 1.68 3.69 11.01
CA LEU A 57 1.18 3.68 9.63
C LEU A 57 -0.35 3.67 9.61
N GLY A 58 -0.97 4.66 8.96
CA GLY A 58 -2.42 4.86 8.99
C GLY A 58 -3.19 3.88 8.11
N ALA A 59 -2.71 3.60 6.90
CA ALA A 59 -3.38 2.69 5.98
C ALA A 59 -2.44 2.13 4.92
N MET A 60 -2.94 1.14 4.19
CA MET A 60 -2.22 0.50 3.08
C MET A 60 -3.14 0.35 1.87
N ILE A 61 -2.56 0.50 0.68
CA ILE A 61 -3.23 0.20 -0.59
C ILE A 61 -2.41 -0.86 -1.32
N GLY A 62 -3.06 -1.89 -1.83
CA GLY A 62 -2.39 -2.95 -2.58
C GLY A 62 -3.38 -3.89 -3.25
N LYS A 63 -3.00 -5.14 -3.46
CA LYS A 63 -3.89 -6.21 -3.90
C LYS A 63 -3.55 -7.54 -3.22
N GLY A 64 -4.54 -8.41 -3.14
CA GLY A 64 -4.39 -9.76 -2.61
C GLY A 64 -4.60 -9.87 -1.10
N LYS A 65 -4.77 -11.10 -0.65
CA LYS A 65 -5.02 -11.43 0.76
C LYS A 65 -3.77 -11.14 1.59
N ARG A 66 -3.97 -10.73 2.84
CA ARG A 66 -2.92 -10.50 3.83
C ARG A 66 -2.91 -11.65 4.85
N THR A 67 -1.77 -11.85 5.51
CA THR A 67 -1.66 -12.84 6.59
C THR A 67 -2.48 -12.43 7.82
N LYS A 68 -2.71 -13.40 8.71
CA LYS A 68 -3.46 -13.14 9.95
C LYS A 68 -2.74 -12.13 10.85
N GLU A 69 -1.42 -12.19 10.92
CA GLU A 69 -0.61 -11.25 11.69
C GLU A 69 -0.80 -9.80 11.25
N VAL A 70 -0.91 -9.58 9.92
CA VAL A 70 -1.22 -8.25 9.37
C VAL A 70 -2.65 -7.84 9.72
N GLN A 71 -3.63 -8.75 9.61
CA GLN A 71 -5.02 -8.46 9.96
C GLN A 71 -5.15 -8.09 11.45
N ASP A 72 -4.49 -8.84 12.34
CA ASP A 72 -4.47 -8.55 13.77
C ASP A 72 -3.82 -7.18 14.06
N ALA A 73 -2.76 -6.83 13.31
CA ALA A 73 -2.12 -5.53 13.42
C ALA A 73 -3.00 -4.38 12.90
N VAL A 74 -3.78 -4.60 11.84
CA VAL A 74 -4.77 -3.63 11.34
C VAL A 74 -5.80 -3.31 12.40
N VAL A 75 -6.34 -4.33 13.07
CA VAL A 75 -7.31 -4.15 14.16
C VAL A 75 -6.67 -3.43 15.36
N ARG A 76 -5.52 -3.90 15.81
CA ARG A 76 -4.79 -3.35 16.97
C ARG A 76 -4.44 -1.87 16.80
N ASN A 77 -4.08 -1.48 15.59
CA ASN A 77 -3.63 -0.11 15.27
C ASN A 77 -4.74 0.76 14.66
N GLN A 78 -5.99 0.28 14.63
CA GLN A 78 -7.13 0.98 14.05
C GLN A 78 -6.85 1.47 12.61
N SER A 79 -6.13 0.66 11.84
CA SER A 79 -5.73 0.94 10.48
C SER A 79 -6.75 0.37 9.47
N VAL A 80 -6.48 0.57 8.17
CA VAL A 80 -7.32 0.07 7.07
C VAL A 80 -6.43 -0.48 5.95
N TYR A 81 -6.87 -1.58 5.35
CA TYR A 81 -6.29 -2.07 4.11
C TYR A 81 -7.28 -1.92 2.97
N PHE A 82 -6.85 -1.18 1.94
CA PHE A 82 -7.59 -0.96 0.71
C PHE A 82 -7.04 -1.83 -0.41
N ALA A 83 -7.92 -2.36 -1.26
CA ALA A 83 -7.54 -2.95 -2.54
C ALA A 83 -7.69 -1.94 -3.66
N ALA A 84 -6.68 -1.84 -4.52
CA ALA A 84 -6.78 -1.24 -5.84
C ALA A 84 -6.87 -2.35 -6.90
N VAL A 85 -7.51 -2.05 -8.04
CA VAL A 85 -7.78 -3.05 -9.07
C VAL A 85 -6.51 -3.37 -9.85
N GLY A 86 -6.11 -4.66 -9.85
CA GLY A 86 -5.01 -5.16 -10.66
C GLY A 86 -5.31 -5.03 -12.16
N GLY A 87 -4.28 -4.74 -12.97
CA GLY A 87 -4.43 -4.52 -14.42
C GLY A 87 -4.85 -3.09 -14.81
N ALA A 88 -5.32 -2.28 -13.86
CA ALA A 88 -5.79 -0.91 -14.10
C ALA A 88 -4.68 0.17 -13.95
N GLY A 89 -3.39 -0.20 -14.03
CA GLY A 89 -2.27 0.70 -13.72
C GLY A 89 -2.23 1.97 -14.55
N ALA A 90 -2.61 1.90 -15.83
CA ALA A 90 -2.69 3.07 -16.71
C ALA A 90 -3.88 4.00 -16.35
N LEU A 91 -4.96 3.46 -15.80
CA LEU A 91 -6.08 4.25 -15.30
C LEU A 91 -5.73 4.90 -13.96
N LEU A 92 -5.17 4.12 -13.03
CA LEU A 92 -4.76 4.60 -11.71
C LEU A 92 -3.69 5.69 -11.79
N SER A 93 -2.77 5.62 -12.75
CA SER A 93 -1.77 6.66 -12.95
C SER A 93 -2.37 8.04 -13.28
N LYS A 94 -3.55 8.08 -13.90
CA LYS A 94 -4.26 9.34 -14.17
C LYS A 94 -4.78 10.03 -12.91
N CYS A 95 -4.97 9.28 -11.83
CA CYS A 95 -5.36 9.81 -10.52
C CYS A 95 -4.16 10.36 -9.74
N ILE A 96 -2.92 10.14 -10.20
CA ILE A 96 -1.70 10.62 -9.58
C ILE A 96 -1.32 11.94 -10.23
N ARG A 97 -1.43 13.04 -9.48
CA ARG A 97 -1.18 14.41 -9.96
C ARG A 97 0.27 14.82 -9.83
N SER A 98 0.98 14.30 -8.82
CA SER A 98 2.42 14.48 -8.68
C SER A 98 3.09 13.27 -8.07
N SER A 99 4.38 13.09 -8.37
CA SER A 99 5.21 12.01 -7.84
C SER A 99 6.62 12.54 -7.61
N GLU A 100 7.10 12.43 -6.40
CA GLU A 100 8.43 12.86 -5.96
C GLU A 100 9.15 11.67 -5.31
N VAL A 101 10.39 11.39 -5.71
CA VAL A 101 11.22 10.39 -5.02
C VAL A 101 11.73 11.02 -3.72
N ILE A 102 11.45 10.40 -2.60
CA ILE A 102 11.83 10.91 -1.27
C ILE A 102 12.90 10.05 -0.58
N ALA A 103 13.10 8.81 -1.03
CA ALA A 103 14.15 7.93 -0.52
C ALA A 103 14.45 6.77 -1.48
N TYR A 104 15.67 6.23 -1.37
CA TYR A 104 16.14 5.06 -2.11
C TYR A 104 16.05 5.20 -3.62
N GLU A 105 16.49 6.35 -4.15
CA GLU A 105 16.47 6.67 -5.58
C GLU A 105 17.24 5.63 -6.42
N ASP A 106 18.32 5.10 -5.87
CA ASP A 106 19.14 4.03 -6.45
C ASP A 106 18.37 2.73 -6.73
N LEU A 107 17.22 2.51 -6.06
CA LEU A 107 16.37 1.35 -6.28
C LEU A 107 15.37 1.53 -7.45
N GLY A 108 15.37 2.67 -8.14
CA GLY A 108 14.56 2.91 -9.33
C GLY A 108 13.06 2.76 -9.08
N THR A 109 12.43 1.70 -9.63
CA THR A 109 10.98 1.43 -9.46
C THR A 109 10.59 1.08 -8.02
N GLU A 110 11.55 0.61 -7.22
CA GLU A 110 11.36 0.28 -5.79
C GLU A 110 11.67 1.46 -4.86
N ALA A 111 12.03 2.63 -5.41
CA ALA A 111 12.23 3.86 -4.64
C ALA A 111 10.94 4.26 -3.90
N ILE A 112 11.10 4.89 -2.75
CA ILE A 112 9.95 5.46 -2.03
C ILE A 112 9.58 6.79 -2.68
N ARG A 113 8.31 6.92 -3.03
CA ARG A 113 7.76 8.11 -3.67
C ARG A 113 6.65 8.71 -2.81
N LYS A 114 6.64 10.03 -2.72
CA LYS A 114 5.51 10.80 -2.23
C LYS A 114 4.59 11.08 -3.41
N LEU A 115 3.32 10.72 -3.29
CA LEU A 115 2.31 10.90 -4.32
C LEU A 115 1.25 11.90 -3.84
N TYR A 116 0.82 12.78 -4.74
CA TYR A 116 -0.44 13.48 -4.57
C TYR A 116 -1.48 12.86 -5.50
N VAL A 117 -2.59 12.41 -4.93
CA VAL A 117 -3.64 11.67 -5.66
C VAL A 117 -4.99 12.35 -5.52
N GLU A 118 -5.80 12.26 -6.59
CA GLU A 118 -7.19 12.72 -6.63
C GLU A 118 -8.05 11.63 -7.24
N ASP A 119 -9.23 11.41 -6.67
CA ASP A 119 -10.23 10.44 -7.15
C ASP A 119 -9.65 9.03 -7.36
N PHE A 120 -8.72 8.62 -6.49
CA PHE A 120 -8.04 7.33 -6.60
C PHE A 120 -8.98 6.21 -6.13
N PRO A 121 -9.48 5.33 -7.03
CA PRO A 121 -10.49 4.35 -6.69
C PRO A 121 -9.91 3.19 -5.91
N VAL A 122 -10.42 2.96 -4.70
CA VAL A 122 -10.03 1.84 -3.83
C VAL A 122 -11.26 1.23 -3.15
N ILE A 123 -11.13 -0.02 -2.72
CA ILE A 123 -12.16 -0.77 -2.00
C ILE A 123 -11.61 -1.11 -0.62
N VAL A 124 -12.35 -0.84 0.46
CA VAL A 124 -12.00 -1.31 1.80
C VAL A 124 -12.14 -2.83 1.83
N VAL A 125 -11.04 -3.54 2.07
CA VAL A 125 -11.02 -5.01 2.11
C VAL A 125 -10.72 -5.57 3.49
N ALA A 126 -10.03 -4.83 4.36
CA ALA A 126 -9.92 -5.14 5.77
C ALA A 126 -9.98 -3.85 6.61
N ASP A 127 -10.70 -3.87 7.70
CA ASP A 127 -10.91 -2.71 8.57
C ASP A 127 -10.50 -2.96 10.03
N CYS A 128 -10.53 -1.91 10.81
CA CYS A 128 -10.16 -1.94 12.23
C CYS A 128 -11.15 -2.70 13.12
N LYS A 129 -12.30 -3.15 12.60
CA LYS A 129 -13.29 -3.97 13.30
C LYS A 129 -13.09 -5.46 13.07
N GLY A 130 -12.07 -5.84 12.27
CA GLY A 130 -11.77 -7.22 11.93
C GLY A 130 -12.56 -7.76 10.74
N ASN A 131 -13.31 -6.91 10.02
CA ASN A 131 -13.94 -7.33 8.77
C ASN A 131 -12.89 -7.56 7.70
N ASN A 132 -13.03 -8.67 6.95
CA ASN A 132 -12.14 -9.03 5.87
C ASN A 132 -12.95 -9.52 4.66
N LEU A 133 -13.04 -8.69 3.64
CA LEU A 133 -13.82 -8.97 2.43
C LEU A 133 -13.30 -10.19 1.67
N TYR A 134 -11.99 -10.47 1.72
CA TYR A 134 -11.42 -11.67 1.10
C TYR A 134 -11.88 -12.98 1.74
N GLU A 135 -12.39 -12.94 2.96
CA GLU A 135 -12.95 -14.10 3.66
C GLU A 135 -14.46 -14.14 3.52
N THR A 136 -15.13 -13.06 3.88
CA THR A 136 -16.60 -12.98 3.86
C THR A 136 -17.21 -13.09 2.48
N ALA A 137 -16.56 -12.53 1.43
CA ALA A 137 -17.04 -12.64 0.06
C ALA A 137 -16.97 -14.09 -0.46
N ILE A 138 -15.90 -14.83 -0.12
CA ILE A 138 -15.78 -16.23 -0.52
C ILE A 138 -16.92 -17.06 0.07
N GLU A 139 -17.20 -16.88 1.36
CA GLU A 139 -18.29 -17.59 2.04
C GLU A 139 -19.64 -17.25 1.42
N LYS A 140 -19.89 -15.96 1.16
CA LYS A 140 -21.15 -15.47 0.63
C LYS A 140 -21.44 -15.94 -0.80
N TYR A 141 -20.43 -16.02 -1.67
CA TYR A 141 -20.62 -16.30 -3.10
C TYR A 141 -20.18 -17.70 -3.52
N ARG A 142 -19.65 -18.52 -2.63
CA ARG A 142 -19.21 -19.90 -2.92
C ARG A 142 -20.35 -20.84 -3.31
N ASN A 143 -21.55 -20.57 -2.83
CA ASN A 143 -22.73 -21.40 -3.03
C ASN A 143 -23.78 -20.72 -3.94
N ALA A 144 -23.37 -19.69 -4.68
CA ALA A 144 -24.22 -19.00 -5.65
C ALA A 144 -24.07 -19.60 -7.04
#